data_d02b90ee3cfed15879c4807f3e7d0e9e
#
_entry.id   d02b90ee3cfed15879c4807f3e7d0e9e
#
_cell.length_a   1.000
_cell.length_b   1.000
_cell.length_c   1.000
_cell.angle_alpha   90.00
_cell.angle_beta   90.00
_cell.angle_gamma   90.00
#
_symmetry.space_group_name_H-M   'P 1'
#
loop_
_entity.id
_entity.type
_entity.pdbx_description
1 polymer ?
#
loop_
_entity_poly.entity_id
_entity_poly.type
_entity_poly.pdbx_seq_one_letter_code
_entity_poly.pdbx_strand_id
1 'polypeptide(L)'
;IWGSRWDALLARDTNNALKNRMNECLDGDYQTYKSKDGAYVREHFFNTPELKALVANMSDDEIWALNRGGHDPHKVYAAYYEAVNNADGRPTVILAKTIKGYGMGQSGEAQNVAHQAKKMDKASLKQFRDRFGIKVTDEQIESGDLPYIRFAEDSEEMKYLRERRNALGGYLPQRNPNNEALPIPALADFDAQLQS
;
A
#
# COMPACT_ATOMS: atom_id res chain seq x y z
N ILE A 1 -3.60 9.06 2.40
CA ILE A 1 -2.13 9.13 2.20
C ILE A 1 -1.86 9.25 0.71
N TRP A 2 -1.18 10.32 0.27
CA TRP A 2 -0.65 10.49 -1.08
C TRP A 2 0.76 9.94 -1.17
N GLY A 3 1.14 9.38 -2.33
CA GLY A 3 2.50 8.92 -2.58
C GLY A 3 3.51 10.08 -2.65
N SER A 4 4.74 9.86 -2.24
CA SER A 4 5.78 10.90 -2.18
C SER A 4 6.05 11.57 -3.52
N ARG A 5 5.86 10.86 -4.64
CA ARG A 5 6.06 11.43 -5.99
C ARG A 5 5.06 12.53 -6.35
N TRP A 6 3.92 12.60 -5.66
CA TRP A 6 2.94 13.67 -5.82
C TRP A 6 3.32 14.95 -5.09
N ASP A 7 4.19 14.87 -4.07
CA ASP A 7 4.49 16.02 -3.21
C ASP A 7 5.02 17.22 -4.00
N ALA A 8 5.93 16.99 -4.96
CA ALA A 8 6.48 18.05 -5.82
C ALA A 8 5.45 18.66 -6.78
N LEU A 9 4.51 17.85 -7.28
CA LEU A 9 3.41 18.34 -8.13
C LEU A 9 2.41 19.18 -7.31
N LEU A 10 2.01 18.69 -6.16
CA LEU A 10 1.11 19.38 -5.24
C LEU A 10 1.70 20.70 -4.73
N ALA A 11 3.03 20.73 -4.47
CA ALA A 11 3.70 21.97 -4.06
C ALA A 11 3.72 23.05 -5.17
N ARG A 12 3.67 22.64 -6.45
CA ARG A 12 3.60 23.56 -7.60
C ARG A 12 2.18 23.92 -8.03
N ASP A 13 1.17 23.26 -7.46
CA ASP A 13 -0.24 23.49 -7.77
C ASP A 13 -0.79 24.75 -7.07
N THR A 14 -0.29 25.90 -7.45
CA THR A 14 -0.58 27.18 -6.78
C THR A 14 -2.04 27.66 -6.96
N ASN A 15 -2.71 27.20 -8.00
CA ASN A 15 -4.11 27.55 -8.33
C ASN A 15 -5.10 26.40 -8.00
N ASN A 16 -4.65 25.33 -7.34
CA ASN A 16 -5.42 24.14 -7.01
C ASN A 16 -6.00 23.37 -8.22
N ALA A 17 -5.48 23.56 -9.43
CA ALA A 17 -5.97 22.87 -10.62
C ALA A 17 -5.82 21.34 -10.48
N LEU A 18 -4.66 20.88 -9.99
CA LEU A 18 -4.39 19.46 -9.73
C LEU A 18 -5.29 18.91 -8.62
N LYS A 19 -5.41 19.64 -7.51
CA LYS A 19 -6.25 19.25 -6.38
C LYS A 19 -7.73 19.14 -6.79
N ASN A 20 -8.22 20.10 -7.56
CA ASN A 20 -9.59 20.07 -8.09
C ASN A 20 -9.79 18.86 -9.02
N ARG A 21 -8.86 18.64 -9.95
CA ARG A 21 -8.90 17.47 -10.85
C ARG A 21 -8.93 16.16 -10.08
N MET A 22 -8.12 16.04 -9.03
CA MET A 22 -8.13 14.85 -8.14
C MET A 22 -9.48 14.63 -7.46
N ASN A 23 -10.16 15.71 -7.05
CA ASN A 23 -11.46 15.63 -6.38
C ASN A 23 -12.63 15.35 -7.33
N GLU A 24 -12.51 15.76 -8.59
CA GLU A 24 -13.54 15.59 -9.62
C GLU A 24 -13.53 14.17 -10.23
N CYS A 25 -12.39 13.49 -10.20
CA CYS A 25 -12.27 12.15 -10.76
C CYS A 25 -13.09 11.13 -9.96
N LEU A 26 -13.91 10.37 -10.67
CA LEU A 26 -14.66 9.26 -10.10
C LEU A 26 -13.75 8.02 -9.90
N ASP A 27 -14.21 7.09 -9.08
CA ASP A 27 -13.44 5.87 -8.78
C ASP A 27 -13.13 5.04 -10.04
N GLY A 28 -14.06 4.97 -10.99
CA GLY A 28 -13.86 4.29 -12.27
C GLY A 28 -12.77 4.94 -13.14
N ASP A 29 -12.67 6.28 -13.13
CA ASP A 29 -11.61 7.01 -13.83
C ASP A 29 -10.24 6.68 -13.22
N TYR A 30 -10.13 6.73 -11.89
CA TYR A 30 -8.89 6.38 -11.20
C TYR A 30 -8.45 4.94 -11.47
N GLN A 31 -9.40 4.01 -11.54
CA GLN A 31 -9.12 2.62 -11.87
C GLN A 31 -8.61 2.50 -13.31
N THR A 32 -9.26 3.19 -14.24
CA THR A 32 -8.88 3.22 -15.65
C THR A 32 -7.47 3.80 -15.82
N TYR A 33 -7.17 4.95 -15.22
CA TYR A 33 -5.84 5.57 -15.30
C TYR A 33 -4.74 4.62 -14.83
N LYS A 34 -4.97 3.84 -13.81
CA LYS A 34 -3.96 2.91 -13.31
C LYS A 34 -3.84 1.63 -14.14
N SER A 35 -4.90 1.21 -14.82
CA SER A 35 -4.88 0.05 -15.71
C SER A 35 -4.29 0.34 -17.10
N LYS A 36 -4.08 1.62 -17.44
CA LYS A 36 -3.49 2.11 -18.68
C LYS A 36 -2.04 2.53 -18.44
N ASP A 37 -1.39 3.05 -19.49
CA ASP A 37 -0.03 3.57 -19.45
C ASP A 37 0.04 5.07 -19.10
N GLY A 38 1.25 5.60 -18.99
CA GLY A 38 1.48 6.99 -18.66
C GLY A 38 1.06 7.96 -19.77
N ALA A 39 1.11 7.56 -21.03
CA ALA A 39 0.63 8.36 -22.15
C ALA A 39 -0.89 8.60 -22.02
N TYR A 40 -1.65 7.56 -21.72
CA TYR A 40 -3.08 7.68 -21.45
C TYR A 40 -3.37 8.62 -20.25
N VAL A 41 -2.62 8.47 -19.17
CA VAL A 41 -2.77 9.33 -17.97
C VAL A 41 -2.44 10.78 -18.31
N ARG A 42 -1.38 11.04 -19.08
CA ARG A 42 -1.03 12.39 -19.54
C ARG A 42 -2.18 13.05 -20.30
N GLU A 43 -2.80 12.31 -21.21
CA GLU A 43 -3.85 12.86 -22.07
C GLU A 43 -5.17 13.07 -21.32
N HIS A 44 -5.58 12.09 -20.50
CA HIS A 44 -6.93 12.04 -19.96
C HIS A 44 -7.05 12.57 -18.52
N PHE A 45 -6.01 12.43 -17.69
CA PHE A 45 -5.99 13.00 -16.35
C PHE A 45 -5.44 14.43 -16.36
N PHE A 46 -4.27 14.65 -16.99
CA PHE A 46 -3.65 15.97 -17.10
C PHE A 46 -4.17 16.70 -18.36
N ASN A 47 -5.48 16.78 -18.53
CA ASN A 47 -6.16 17.15 -19.77
C ASN A 47 -6.36 18.65 -19.99
N THR A 48 -6.00 19.51 -19.03
CA THR A 48 -6.05 20.97 -19.20
C THR A 48 -4.66 21.57 -19.43
N PRO A 49 -4.55 22.79 -20.01
CA PRO A 49 -3.25 23.43 -20.20
C PRO A 49 -2.43 23.56 -18.92
N GLU A 50 -3.07 23.92 -17.82
CA GLU A 50 -2.45 24.06 -16.50
C GLU A 50 -1.89 22.74 -15.99
N LEU A 51 -2.67 21.67 -16.10
CA LEU A 51 -2.27 20.33 -15.69
C LEU A 51 -1.15 19.78 -16.57
N LYS A 52 -1.23 19.99 -17.89
CA LYS A 52 -0.17 19.62 -18.84
C LYS A 52 1.14 20.33 -18.52
N ALA A 53 1.09 21.61 -18.14
CA ALA A 53 2.27 22.35 -17.75
C ALA A 53 2.97 21.78 -16.49
N LEU A 54 2.21 21.26 -15.52
CA LEU A 54 2.76 20.64 -14.31
C LEU A 54 3.63 19.40 -14.63
N VAL A 55 3.29 18.67 -15.68
CA VAL A 55 3.95 17.40 -16.06
C VAL A 55 4.74 17.49 -17.36
N ALA A 56 4.98 18.71 -17.88
CA ALA A 56 5.62 18.94 -19.16
C ALA A 56 7.02 18.28 -19.29
N ASN A 57 7.76 18.24 -18.19
CA ASN A 57 9.12 17.69 -18.10
C ASN A 57 9.17 16.24 -17.59
N MET A 58 8.03 15.59 -17.41
CA MET A 58 7.95 14.20 -16.97
C MET A 58 7.77 13.28 -18.17
N SER A 59 8.46 12.15 -18.17
CA SER A 59 8.20 11.06 -19.10
C SER A 59 6.86 10.36 -18.80
N ASP A 60 6.36 9.56 -19.71
CA ASP A 60 5.15 8.77 -19.47
C ASP A 60 5.35 7.73 -18.39
N ASP A 61 6.55 7.13 -18.30
CA ASP A 61 6.90 6.21 -17.22
C ASP A 61 6.91 6.90 -15.85
N GLU A 62 7.40 8.12 -15.76
CA GLU A 62 7.37 8.91 -14.53
C GLU A 62 5.95 9.28 -14.13
N ILE A 63 5.08 9.61 -15.08
CA ILE A 63 3.65 9.86 -14.84
C ILE A 63 2.96 8.58 -14.35
N TRP A 64 3.22 7.44 -14.99
CA TRP A 64 2.67 6.16 -14.56
C TRP A 64 3.13 5.75 -13.16
N ALA A 65 4.36 6.12 -12.82
CA ALA A 65 4.96 5.86 -11.51
C ALA A 65 4.41 6.76 -10.37
N LEU A 66 3.55 7.74 -10.66
CA LEU A 66 2.81 8.51 -9.66
C LEU A 66 1.86 7.57 -8.90
N ASN A 67 2.30 7.11 -7.73
CA ASN A 67 1.68 6.00 -7.02
C ASN A 67 0.70 6.47 -5.95
N ARG A 68 -0.23 5.58 -5.57
CA ARG A 68 -1.10 5.80 -4.41
C ARG A 68 -0.31 5.67 -3.12
N GLY A 69 -0.63 6.50 -2.11
CA GLY A 69 0.12 6.57 -0.86
C GLY A 69 0.10 5.29 -0.04
N GLY A 70 -0.95 4.46 -0.18
CA GLY A 70 -1.01 3.15 0.46
C GLY A 70 0.03 2.14 -0.03
N HIS A 71 0.69 2.41 -1.16
CA HIS A 71 1.81 1.62 -1.69
C HIS A 71 3.16 2.34 -1.57
N ASP A 72 3.21 3.48 -0.90
CA ASP A 72 4.44 4.21 -0.62
C ASP A 72 4.96 3.80 0.76
N PRO A 73 6.06 3.02 0.85
CA PRO A 73 6.52 2.49 2.12
C PRO A 73 6.93 3.60 3.10
N HIS A 74 7.46 4.72 2.62
CA HIS A 74 7.83 5.85 3.48
C HIS A 74 6.61 6.53 4.09
N LYS A 75 5.58 6.78 3.29
CA LYS A 75 4.32 7.40 3.75
C LYS A 75 3.54 6.46 4.69
N VAL A 76 3.51 5.17 4.39
CA VAL A 76 2.87 4.17 5.24
C VAL A 76 3.61 4.07 6.57
N TYR A 77 4.93 3.93 6.54
CA TYR A 77 5.74 3.91 7.76
C TYR A 77 5.54 5.15 8.62
N ALA A 78 5.62 6.35 8.02
CA ALA A 78 5.43 7.61 8.75
C ALA A 78 4.04 7.70 9.41
N ALA A 79 2.98 7.26 8.72
CA ALA A 79 1.64 7.25 9.29
C ALA A 79 1.50 6.30 10.49
N TYR A 80 2.07 5.10 10.40
CA TYR A 80 2.10 4.16 11.52
C TYR A 80 2.98 4.63 12.65
N TYR A 81 4.15 5.20 12.34
CA TYR A 81 5.05 5.76 13.35
C TYR A 81 4.35 6.85 14.16
N GLU A 82 3.67 7.76 13.50
CA GLU A 82 2.90 8.83 14.15
C GLU A 82 1.79 8.26 15.03
N ALA A 83 1.02 7.30 14.51
CA ALA A 83 -0.06 6.67 15.23
C ALA A 83 0.38 5.93 16.51
N VAL A 84 1.56 5.34 16.50
CA VAL A 84 2.09 4.56 17.64
C VAL A 84 2.80 5.44 18.66
N ASN A 85 3.58 6.44 18.21
CA ASN A 85 4.48 7.18 19.09
C ASN A 85 3.89 8.51 19.59
N ASN A 86 2.95 9.10 18.84
CA ASN A 86 2.34 10.39 19.17
C ASN A 86 0.83 10.28 19.45
N ALA A 87 0.38 9.09 19.84
CA ALA A 87 -1.01 8.88 20.23
C ALA A 87 -1.30 9.61 21.57
N ASP A 88 -2.36 10.39 21.58
CA ASP A 88 -2.85 11.15 22.74
C ASP A 88 -3.96 10.40 23.53
N GLY A 89 -3.99 9.08 23.43
CA GLY A 89 -5.00 8.22 24.02
C GLY A 89 -6.28 8.05 23.19
N ARG A 90 -6.38 8.73 22.05
CA ARG A 90 -7.49 8.56 21.11
C ARG A 90 -7.17 7.49 20.06
N PRO A 91 -8.18 6.74 19.58
CA PRO A 91 -7.98 5.81 18.46
C PRO A 91 -7.52 6.54 17.19
N THR A 92 -6.55 5.95 16.47
CA THR A 92 -6.06 6.47 15.19
C THR A 92 -6.54 5.60 14.05
N VAL A 93 -7.14 6.21 13.02
CA VAL A 93 -7.54 5.55 11.78
C VAL A 93 -6.65 6.03 10.65
N ILE A 94 -5.99 5.08 9.96
CA ILE A 94 -5.13 5.35 8.82
C ILE A 94 -5.87 4.96 7.53
N LEU A 95 -6.24 5.96 6.74
CA LEU A 95 -6.85 5.75 5.42
C LEU A 95 -5.74 5.59 4.37
N ALA A 96 -5.49 4.35 3.97
CA ALA A 96 -4.47 4.01 2.99
C ALA A 96 -5.14 3.70 1.63
N LYS A 97 -5.02 4.59 0.66
CA LYS A 97 -5.51 4.32 -0.70
C LYS A 97 -4.56 3.35 -1.40
N THR A 98 -5.07 2.17 -1.69
CA THR A 98 -4.35 1.10 -2.38
C THR A 98 -5.00 0.75 -3.71
N ILE A 99 -4.40 -0.18 -4.43
CA ILE A 99 -4.92 -0.71 -5.69
C ILE A 99 -4.96 -2.23 -5.61
N LYS A 100 -6.04 -2.82 -6.06
CA LYS A 100 -6.16 -4.27 -6.13
C LYS A 100 -5.18 -4.84 -7.15
N GLY A 101 -4.52 -5.94 -6.79
CA GLY A 101 -3.54 -6.59 -7.67
C GLY A 101 -2.23 -5.80 -7.81
N TYR A 102 -1.88 -4.96 -6.83
CA TYR A 102 -0.62 -4.21 -6.85
C TYR A 102 0.58 -5.12 -7.12
N GLY A 103 1.37 -4.75 -8.12
CA GLY A 103 2.51 -5.54 -8.58
C GLY A 103 2.20 -6.51 -9.73
N MET A 104 0.95 -6.86 -9.97
CA MET A 104 0.58 -7.81 -11.03
C MET A 104 0.74 -7.25 -12.47
N GLY A 105 0.96 -5.94 -12.61
CA GLY A 105 1.10 -5.30 -13.92
C GLY A 105 -0.07 -5.63 -14.85
N GLN A 106 0.23 -6.01 -16.08
CA GLN A 106 -0.79 -6.32 -17.09
C GLN A 106 -1.66 -7.55 -16.73
N SER A 107 -1.19 -8.43 -15.84
CA SER A 107 -1.95 -9.61 -15.42
C SER A 107 -3.13 -9.31 -14.49
N GLY A 108 -3.33 -8.07 -14.07
CA GLY A 108 -4.48 -7.77 -13.22
C GLY A 108 -4.40 -6.51 -12.37
N GLU A 109 -3.31 -5.74 -12.41
CA GLU A 109 -3.21 -4.52 -11.60
C GLU A 109 -4.32 -3.53 -11.98
N ALA A 110 -5.11 -3.11 -11.00
CA ALA A 110 -6.29 -2.26 -11.14
C ALA A 110 -7.44 -2.85 -11.97
N GLN A 111 -7.42 -4.15 -12.23
CA GLN A 111 -8.44 -4.82 -13.04
C GLN A 111 -9.29 -5.78 -12.20
N ASN A 112 -10.55 -5.96 -12.59
CA ASN A 112 -11.46 -6.86 -11.89
C ASN A 112 -11.01 -8.33 -11.95
N VAL A 113 -10.28 -8.73 -12.99
CA VAL A 113 -9.72 -10.08 -13.15
C VAL A 113 -8.80 -10.45 -12.01
N ALA A 114 -8.14 -9.50 -11.35
CA ALA A 114 -7.28 -9.72 -10.18
C ALA A 114 -8.00 -10.46 -9.05
N HIS A 115 -9.34 -10.36 -8.96
CA HIS A 115 -10.11 -11.03 -7.91
C HIS A 115 -10.04 -12.55 -7.99
N GLN A 116 -9.99 -13.09 -9.20
CA GLN A 116 -9.98 -14.54 -9.44
C GLN A 116 -8.66 -15.05 -10.05
N ALA A 117 -7.69 -14.16 -10.25
CA ALA A 117 -6.39 -14.55 -10.78
C ALA A 117 -5.67 -15.47 -9.78
N LYS A 118 -5.47 -16.74 -10.17
CA LYS A 118 -4.78 -17.74 -9.34
C LYS A 118 -3.31 -17.86 -9.65
N LYS A 119 -2.90 -17.48 -10.87
CA LYS A 119 -1.51 -17.56 -11.34
C LYS A 119 -1.20 -16.36 -12.21
N MET A 120 0.04 -15.91 -12.15
CA MET A 120 0.62 -14.98 -13.10
C MET A 120 1.33 -15.80 -14.19
N ASP A 121 1.29 -15.31 -15.43
CA ASP A 121 2.12 -15.85 -16.49
C ASP A 121 3.61 -15.51 -16.28
N LYS A 122 4.49 -16.17 -17.02
CA LYS A 122 5.94 -16.04 -16.86
C LYS A 122 6.42 -14.62 -17.18
N ALA A 123 5.82 -13.94 -18.15
CA ALA A 123 6.16 -12.56 -18.50
C ALA A 123 5.82 -11.60 -17.35
N SER A 124 4.65 -11.75 -16.76
CA SER A 124 4.22 -10.98 -15.59
C SER A 124 5.05 -11.28 -14.35
N LEU A 125 5.49 -12.53 -14.15
CA LEU A 125 6.42 -12.88 -13.06
C LEU A 125 7.77 -12.19 -13.23
N LYS A 126 8.30 -12.09 -14.46
CA LYS A 126 9.54 -11.34 -14.74
C LYS A 126 9.36 -9.85 -14.45
N GLN A 127 8.26 -9.25 -14.88
CA GLN A 127 7.95 -7.85 -14.57
C GLN A 127 7.82 -7.60 -13.06
N PHE A 128 7.17 -8.50 -12.34
CA PHE A 128 7.04 -8.44 -10.89
C PHE A 128 8.42 -8.51 -10.21
N ARG A 129 9.25 -9.50 -10.60
CA ARG A 129 10.61 -9.65 -10.13
C ARG A 129 11.43 -8.37 -10.33
N ASP A 130 11.42 -7.82 -11.52
CA ASP A 130 12.21 -6.65 -11.89
C ASP A 130 11.72 -5.41 -11.14
N ARG A 131 10.40 -5.23 -11.04
CA ARG A 131 9.79 -4.12 -10.32
C ARG A 131 10.15 -4.08 -8.83
N PHE A 132 10.26 -5.24 -8.19
CA PHE A 132 10.55 -5.35 -6.77
C PHE A 132 12.00 -5.77 -6.46
N GLY A 133 12.86 -5.88 -7.46
CA GLY A 133 14.28 -6.22 -7.30
C GLY A 133 14.50 -7.61 -6.69
N ILE A 134 13.62 -8.57 -6.99
CA ILE A 134 13.67 -9.92 -6.43
C ILE A 134 14.78 -10.72 -7.12
N LYS A 135 15.64 -11.39 -6.34
CA LYS A 135 16.78 -12.15 -6.86
C LYS A 135 16.37 -13.54 -7.34
N VAL A 136 15.73 -13.61 -8.52
CA VAL A 136 15.33 -14.85 -9.21
C VAL A 136 15.75 -14.73 -10.66
N THR A 137 16.32 -15.81 -11.24
CA THR A 137 16.78 -15.80 -12.63
C THR A 137 15.64 -16.08 -13.62
N ASP A 138 15.87 -15.75 -14.89
CA ASP A 138 14.92 -16.07 -15.95
C ASP A 138 14.71 -17.59 -16.09
N GLU A 139 15.79 -18.38 -15.95
CA GLU A 139 15.74 -19.83 -16.01
C GLU A 139 14.86 -20.43 -14.91
N GLN A 140 14.94 -19.88 -13.69
CA GLN A 140 14.10 -20.33 -12.58
C GLN A 140 12.62 -20.00 -12.82
N ILE A 141 12.32 -18.83 -13.42
CA ILE A 141 10.95 -18.51 -13.81
C ILE A 141 10.46 -19.41 -14.93
N GLU A 142 11.31 -19.69 -15.94
CA GLU A 142 10.94 -20.52 -17.07
C GLU A 142 10.73 -21.99 -16.68
N SER A 143 11.55 -22.54 -15.79
CA SER A 143 11.39 -23.90 -15.26
C SER A 143 10.23 -24.02 -14.28
N GLY A 144 9.84 -22.93 -13.62
CA GLY A 144 8.86 -22.93 -12.54
C GLY A 144 9.43 -23.33 -11.19
N ASP A 145 10.75 -23.51 -11.10
CA ASP A 145 11.46 -23.83 -9.85
C ASP A 145 11.84 -22.52 -9.12
N LEU A 146 10.83 -21.91 -8.50
CA LEU A 146 11.00 -20.64 -7.79
C LEU A 146 11.55 -20.90 -6.37
N PRO A 147 12.71 -20.32 -6.02
CA PRO A 147 13.31 -20.51 -4.72
C PRO A 147 12.56 -19.80 -3.60
N TYR A 148 12.60 -20.36 -2.40
CA TYR A 148 12.32 -19.60 -1.18
C TYR A 148 13.48 -18.66 -0.89
N ILE A 149 13.25 -17.37 -1.03
CA ILE A 149 14.26 -16.35 -0.75
C ILE A 149 14.38 -16.19 0.77
N ARG A 150 15.57 -16.42 1.28
CA ARG A 150 15.93 -16.15 2.67
C ARG A 150 17.03 -15.13 2.71
N PHE A 151 16.88 -14.14 3.57
CA PHE A 151 17.94 -13.20 3.85
C PHE A 151 19.02 -13.86 4.71
N ALA A 152 20.29 -13.44 4.52
CA ALA A 152 21.37 -13.90 5.36
C ALA A 152 21.15 -13.48 6.82
N GLU A 153 21.58 -14.32 7.76
CA GLU A 153 21.35 -14.10 9.20
C GLU A 153 21.96 -12.78 9.73
N ASP A 154 23.02 -12.32 9.08
CA ASP A 154 23.75 -11.09 9.38
C ASP A 154 23.33 -9.90 8.50
N SER A 155 22.32 -10.07 7.63
CA SER A 155 21.79 -8.98 6.81
C SER A 155 21.08 -7.90 7.65
N GLU A 156 21.00 -6.69 7.11
CA GLU A 156 20.32 -5.58 7.79
C GLU A 156 18.82 -5.86 7.97
N GLU A 157 18.19 -6.55 7.02
CA GLU A 157 16.78 -6.96 7.11
C GLU A 157 16.54 -7.90 8.30
N MET A 158 17.42 -8.91 8.49
CA MET A 158 17.30 -9.85 9.59
C MET A 158 17.64 -9.22 10.94
N LYS A 159 18.62 -8.34 11.02
CA LYS A 159 18.92 -7.56 12.22
C LYS A 159 17.72 -6.71 12.62
N TYR A 160 17.15 -5.94 11.69
CA TYR A 160 15.97 -5.12 11.94
C TYR A 160 14.77 -5.95 12.39
N LEU A 161 14.47 -7.05 11.69
CA LEU A 161 13.39 -7.96 12.05
C LEU A 161 13.52 -8.47 13.48
N ARG A 162 14.71 -8.95 13.85
CA ARG A 162 14.98 -9.48 15.19
C ARG A 162 14.89 -8.42 16.27
N GLU A 163 15.43 -7.24 16.02
CA GLU A 163 15.32 -6.12 16.93
C GLU A 163 13.86 -5.77 17.22
N ARG A 164 13.04 -5.62 16.17
CA ARG A 164 11.61 -5.30 16.34
C ARG A 164 10.86 -6.42 17.06
N ARG A 165 11.13 -7.68 16.72
CA ARG A 165 10.49 -8.82 17.37
C ARG A 165 10.89 -8.97 18.84
N ASN A 166 12.15 -8.75 19.16
CA ASN A 166 12.63 -8.78 20.55
C ASN A 166 12.02 -7.66 21.39
N ALA A 167 11.88 -6.46 20.82
CA ALA A 167 11.21 -5.33 21.49
C ALA A 167 9.75 -5.62 21.82
N LEU A 168 9.10 -6.52 21.06
CA LEU A 168 7.72 -6.98 21.27
C LEU A 168 7.63 -8.26 22.13
N GLY A 169 8.72 -8.70 22.78
CA GLY A 169 8.75 -9.89 23.62
C GLY A 169 9.05 -11.21 22.88
N GLY A 170 9.57 -11.16 21.64
CA GLY A 170 9.97 -12.33 20.87
C GLY A 170 8.99 -12.75 19.79
N TYR A 171 9.22 -13.92 19.19
CA TYR A 171 8.47 -14.42 18.03
C TYR A 171 7.09 -14.99 18.37
N LEU A 172 6.94 -15.54 19.56
CA LEU A 172 5.68 -16.12 20.02
C LEU A 172 5.05 -15.19 21.06
N PRO A 173 3.73 -15.00 21.01
CA PRO A 173 3.03 -14.26 22.07
C PRO A 173 3.24 -14.96 23.41
N GLN A 174 3.68 -14.22 24.40
CA GLN A 174 3.71 -14.72 25.77
C GLN A 174 2.34 -14.47 26.40
N ARG A 175 1.71 -15.55 26.87
CA ARG A 175 0.47 -15.45 27.64
C ARG A 175 0.84 -15.08 29.06
N ASN A 176 0.16 -14.09 29.61
CA ASN A 176 0.24 -13.79 31.03
C ASN A 176 -0.92 -14.49 31.75
N PRO A 177 -0.68 -15.61 32.46
CA PRO A 177 -1.74 -16.33 33.16
C PRO A 177 -2.18 -15.61 34.46
N ASN A 178 -1.45 -14.58 34.88
CA ASN A 178 -1.69 -13.85 36.13
C ASN A 178 -2.42 -12.52 35.88
N ASN A 179 -3.19 -12.42 34.82
CA ASN A 179 -4.04 -11.25 34.63
C ASN A 179 -5.07 -11.14 35.74
N GLU A 180 -5.28 -9.92 36.20
CA GLU A 180 -6.35 -9.63 37.17
C GLU A 180 -7.70 -10.08 36.58
N ALA A 181 -8.47 -10.81 37.37
CA ALA A 181 -9.77 -11.29 36.90
C ALA A 181 -10.69 -10.08 36.65
N LEU A 182 -11.33 -10.06 35.50
CA LEU A 182 -12.33 -9.03 35.21
C LEU A 182 -13.51 -9.22 36.17
N PRO A 183 -14.04 -8.14 36.77
CA PRO A 183 -15.23 -8.24 37.60
C PRO A 183 -16.41 -8.79 36.79
N ILE A 184 -17.00 -9.86 37.26
CA ILE A 184 -18.20 -10.43 36.64
C ILE A 184 -19.38 -9.58 37.07
N PRO A 185 -20.18 -8.99 36.17
CA PRO A 185 -21.39 -8.27 36.53
C PRO A 185 -22.36 -9.17 37.28
N ALA A 186 -23.04 -8.63 38.25
CA ALA A 186 -24.07 -9.37 38.96
C ALA A 186 -25.27 -9.65 38.03
N LEU A 187 -25.94 -10.79 38.21
CA LEU A 187 -27.11 -11.13 37.40
C LEU A 187 -28.21 -10.04 37.52
N ALA A 188 -28.32 -9.43 38.71
CA ALA A 188 -29.25 -8.33 38.95
C ALA A 188 -29.04 -7.10 38.07
N ASP A 189 -27.82 -6.89 37.54
CA ASP A 189 -27.54 -5.79 36.62
C ASP A 189 -28.27 -5.95 35.26
N PHE A 190 -28.78 -7.14 35.00
CA PHE A 190 -29.50 -7.51 33.77
C PHE A 190 -31.02 -7.76 34.02
N ASP A 191 -31.52 -7.48 35.21
CA ASP A 191 -32.93 -7.78 35.56
C ASP A 191 -33.92 -7.14 34.60
N ALA A 192 -33.67 -5.91 34.15
CA ALA A 192 -34.54 -5.23 33.20
C ALA A 192 -34.65 -5.96 31.82
N GLN A 193 -33.63 -6.71 31.44
CA GLN A 193 -33.60 -7.49 30.19
C GLN A 193 -34.12 -8.92 30.39
N LEU A 194 -34.14 -9.41 31.63
CA LEU A 194 -34.54 -10.78 31.96
C LEU A 194 -36.03 -10.89 32.31
N GLN A 195 -36.71 -9.77 32.53
CA GLN A 195 -38.14 -9.72 32.91
C GLN A 195 -39.08 -9.48 31.70
N SER A 196 -38.70 -9.92 30.50
CA SER A 196 -39.56 -9.79 29.30
C SER A 196 -40.54 -10.93 29.16
#